data_63f43fe98966e42f7a666a6d4317406a
#
_entry.id   63f43fe98966e42f7a666a6d4317406a
#
_cell.length_a   1.000
_cell.length_b   1.000
_cell.length_c   1.000
_cell.angle_alpha   90.00
_cell.angle_beta   90.00
_cell.angle_gamma   90.00
#
_symmetry.space_group_name_H-M   'P 1'
#
loop_
_entity.id
_entity.type
_entity.pdbx_description
1 polymer ?
#
loop_
_entity_poly.entity_id
_entity_poly.type
_entity_poly.pdbx_seq_one_letter_code
_entity_poly.pdbx_strand_id
1 'polypeptide(L)'
;MLDEYPRPQLVRDSYISLNGVWEYSISKNEELPSSFEDTLLVPYSLECKINEEKHILQPDEYLYYHKKIDIPEGFVKDKLLLHFTAVDQIADVYLNSKHIYHHEGGFLPFEVDIKPYLEKENHLIVRVKDVTDTSYLSRGKQKLSHGKIWYTPQSGIYLPVWMESVSSDYIQDILVIPDIDKSQITLTIKSEAKKVKVEIENKKQEIETNKPVVIKISNLMLWSPEDPFLYPLKVESKDDKVSSYFAMRKFSKGNENGIYRFYLNNKPYFLKGVLDQGYYKNGLLTPSNDEDYINDILWMKSLGYNTLRKHIKLETLRWYHHCDRLGMIVIQDFVNGGRSYHFPTIAFPLITGIHHKDTNYRKFARSDKEGREKAKQEFFDTVNYLKNVPCIAIWTIFNEGWGQFDSKEIYRELLKIDDTRLYDHASGWHDQGISDFKSLHVYFKKFKMPNHKKIKDRIVLLSECGGYNLAVPGHTSNTNYGYKKMEDKDALLEKYKSFINNEILPAYKKGLSGFIYTQLSDVEDECNGLLTFDREVIKVDVKKFKAINDSLD
;
A
#
# COMPACT_ATOMS: atom_id res chain seq x y z
N MET A 1 -4.82 3.00 19.08
CA MET A 1 -3.54 3.51 18.53
C MET A 1 -2.78 2.35 17.88
N LEU A 2 -1.90 2.59 16.94
CA LEU A 2 -1.10 1.53 16.30
C LEU A 2 0.15 1.23 17.15
N ASP A 3 -0.02 0.47 18.22
CA ASP A 3 1.04 0.20 19.22
C ASP A 3 1.70 -1.17 19.06
N GLU A 4 1.21 -2.01 18.14
CA GLU A 4 1.79 -3.30 17.83
C GLU A 4 3.14 -3.13 17.12
N TYR A 5 4.01 -4.15 17.28
CA TYR A 5 5.32 -4.13 16.60
C TYR A 5 5.16 -3.93 15.08
N PRO A 6 5.78 -2.87 14.50
CA PRO A 6 5.43 -2.42 13.15
C PRO A 6 5.91 -3.31 11.99
N ARG A 7 6.93 -4.17 12.22
CA ARG A 7 7.53 -5.04 11.18
C ARG A 7 7.28 -6.52 11.45
N PRO A 8 6.11 -7.10 11.13
CA PRO A 8 5.77 -8.49 11.46
C PRO A 8 6.72 -9.57 10.92
N GLN A 9 7.53 -9.25 9.89
CA GLN A 9 8.54 -10.16 9.35
C GLN A 9 9.95 -9.93 9.91
N LEU A 10 10.10 -9.06 10.92
CA LEU A 10 11.37 -8.74 11.59
C LEU A 10 11.18 -8.47 13.09
N VAL A 11 10.32 -9.24 13.76
CA VAL A 11 9.94 -8.97 15.17
C VAL A 11 11.10 -9.22 16.13
N ARG A 12 11.38 -8.21 16.97
CA ARG A 12 12.35 -8.21 18.07
C ARG A 12 11.71 -7.80 19.38
N ASP A 13 12.36 -8.20 20.49
CA ASP A 13 11.94 -7.81 21.84
C ASP A 13 12.48 -6.43 22.25
N SER A 14 13.57 -5.95 21.62
CA SER A 14 14.21 -4.67 21.93
C SER A 14 13.52 -3.48 21.25
N TYR A 15 12.27 -3.22 21.61
CA TYR A 15 11.36 -2.27 20.97
C TYR A 15 10.80 -1.28 21.98
N ILE A 16 10.77 0.00 21.58
CA ILE A 16 10.08 1.07 22.31
C ILE A 16 9.24 1.88 21.33
N SER A 17 7.91 1.94 21.53
CA SER A 17 7.04 2.84 20.78
C SER A 17 7.27 4.28 21.22
N LEU A 18 7.33 5.19 20.25
CA LEU A 18 7.31 6.64 20.49
C LEU A 18 5.96 7.27 20.13
N ASN A 19 4.97 6.46 19.77
CA ASN A 19 3.60 6.94 19.59
C ASN A 19 3.08 7.61 20.87
N GLY A 20 2.00 8.38 20.75
CA GLY A 20 1.39 9.09 21.86
C GLY A 20 1.48 10.60 21.70
N VAL A 21 1.41 11.32 22.81
CA VAL A 21 1.38 12.80 22.79
C VAL A 21 2.78 13.35 22.47
N TRP A 22 2.82 14.24 21.48
CA TRP A 22 3.99 15.05 21.13
C TRP A 22 3.59 16.53 21.18
N GLU A 23 4.50 17.39 21.64
CA GLU A 23 4.34 18.84 21.51
C GLU A 23 4.55 19.25 20.05
N TYR A 24 3.88 20.32 19.59
CA TYR A 24 4.08 20.85 18.25
C TYR A 24 3.97 22.37 18.18
N SER A 25 4.47 22.94 17.10
CA SER A 25 4.21 24.32 16.67
C SER A 25 4.23 24.44 15.15
N ILE A 26 3.62 25.48 14.61
CA ILE A 26 3.63 25.80 13.18
C ILE A 26 4.29 27.16 13.01
N SER A 27 5.18 27.27 11.99
CA SER A 27 5.88 28.50 11.68
C SER A 27 6.14 28.63 10.18
N LYS A 28 6.25 29.85 9.69
CA LYS A 28 6.78 30.11 8.33
C LYS A 28 8.30 30.27 8.32
N ASN A 29 8.94 30.22 9.48
CA ASN A 29 10.39 30.29 9.63
C ASN A 29 10.97 28.86 9.73
N GLU A 30 12.12 28.63 9.08
CA GLU A 30 12.85 27.35 9.14
C GLU A 30 13.66 27.14 10.42
N GLU A 31 13.81 28.17 11.25
CA GLU A 31 14.55 28.06 12.52
C GLU A 31 13.78 27.19 13.51
N LEU A 32 14.53 26.38 14.29
CA LEU A 32 13.93 25.57 15.33
C LEU A 32 13.23 26.47 16.36
N PRO A 33 11.97 26.17 16.72
CA PRO A 33 11.23 26.97 17.68
C PRO A 33 11.85 26.87 19.07
N SER A 34 11.78 27.95 19.83
CA SER A 34 12.23 27.98 21.24
C SER A 34 11.19 27.44 22.21
N SER A 35 9.96 27.32 21.78
CA SER A 35 8.81 26.78 22.56
C SER A 35 7.79 26.12 21.62
N PHE A 36 7.00 25.23 22.18
CA PHE A 36 5.91 24.55 21.48
C PHE A 36 4.57 24.97 22.08
N GLU A 37 3.57 25.16 21.21
CA GLU A 37 2.33 25.87 21.59
C GLU A 37 1.24 24.91 22.08
N ASP A 38 1.20 23.68 21.54
CA ASP A 38 0.12 22.73 21.79
C ASP A 38 0.62 21.27 21.60
N THR A 39 -0.28 20.31 21.63
CA THR A 39 0.04 18.89 21.50
C THR A 39 -0.73 18.21 20.39
N LEU A 40 -0.13 17.20 19.79
CA LEU A 40 -0.70 16.27 18.81
C LEU A 40 -0.56 14.83 19.28
N LEU A 41 -1.50 13.99 18.90
CA LEU A 41 -1.40 12.56 19.07
C LEU A 41 -0.75 11.91 17.84
N VAL A 42 0.50 11.46 17.97
CA VAL A 42 1.23 10.68 16.95
C VAL A 42 0.84 9.19 17.10
N PRO A 43 0.55 8.45 16.03
CA PRO A 43 0.81 8.73 14.61
C PRO A 43 -0.44 9.23 13.86
N TYR A 44 -0.95 10.36 14.18
CA TYR A 44 -2.08 10.94 13.46
C TYR A 44 -1.72 12.32 12.95
N SER A 45 -2.14 12.62 11.72
CA SER A 45 -1.84 13.91 11.09
C SER A 45 -2.55 15.07 11.76
N LEU A 46 -2.04 16.27 11.53
CA LEU A 46 -2.58 17.53 12.05
C LEU A 46 -4.05 17.74 11.63
N GLU A 47 -4.39 17.35 10.41
CA GLU A 47 -5.67 17.60 9.75
C GLU A 47 -6.78 16.64 10.14
N CYS A 48 -6.45 15.52 10.79
CA CYS A 48 -7.43 14.49 11.08
C CYS A 48 -8.29 14.79 12.32
N LYS A 49 -9.47 14.14 12.42
CA LYS A 49 -10.41 14.32 13.55
C LYS A 49 -9.84 13.90 14.89
N ILE A 50 -8.94 12.93 14.93
CA ILE A 50 -8.28 12.49 16.17
C ILE A 50 -7.48 13.64 16.77
N ASN A 51 -6.91 14.51 15.93
CA ASN A 51 -6.24 15.74 16.32
C ASN A 51 -7.11 16.99 16.17
N GLU A 52 -8.45 16.82 16.21
CA GLU A 52 -9.44 17.93 16.21
C GLU A 52 -9.43 18.78 14.93
N GLU A 53 -8.90 18.27 13.81
CA GLU A 53 -8.80 19.00 12.52
C GLU A 53 -8.16 20.39 12.70
N LYS A 54 -7.05 20.45 13.47
CA LYS A 54 -6.49 21.72 13.96
C LYS A 54 -6.10 22.70 12.86
N HIS A 55 -5.50 22.20 11.77
CA HIS A 55 -5.02 23.05 10.69
C HIS A 55 -4.73 22.23 9.42
N ILE A 56 -4.95 22.79 8.23
CA ILE A 56 -4.43 22.26 6.96
C ILE A 56 -3.11 22.96 6.68
N LEU A 57 -2.00 22.23 6.80
CA LEU A 57 -0.67 22.78 6.62
C LEU A 57 -0.50 23.35 5.20
N GLN A 58 -0.01 24.57 5.10
CA GLN A 58 0.20 25.25 3.82
C GLN A 58 1.63 25.03 3.31
N PRO A 59 1.88 25.08 1.97
CA PRO A 59 3.21 24.84 1.40
C PRO A 59 4.32 25.81 1.85
N ASP A 60 3.96 26.95 2.41
CA ASP A 60 4.89 27.95 2.98
C ASP A 60 5.05 27.86 4.49
N GLU A 61 4.45 26.82 5.11
CA GLU A 61 4.51 26.54 6.54
C GLU A 61 5.41 25.34 6.84
N TYR A 62 5.92 25.31 8.06
CA TYR A 62 6.66 24.20 8.66
C TYR A 62 5.95 23.75 9.91
N LEU A 63 5.74 22.43 10.05
CA LEU A 63 5.23 21.78 11.25
C LEU A 63 6.41 21.21 12.03
N TYR A 64 6.54 21.60 13.28
CA TYR A 64 7.58 21.14 14.19
C TYR A 64 6.96 20.25 15.25
N TYR A 65 7.47 19.04 15.36
CA TYR A 65 7.17 18.13 16.46
C TYR A 65 8.31 18.12 17.46
N HIS A 66 7.98 17.98 18.74
CA HIS A 66 8.94 17.80 19.81
C HIS A 66 8.55 16.66 20.73
N LYS A 67 9.52 15.84 21.12
CA LYS A 67 9.36 14.79 22.12
C LYS A 67 10.62 14.62 22.95
N LYS A 68 10.48 14.63 24.26
CA LYS A 68 11.52 14.11 25.15
C LYS A 68 11.53 12.59 25.07
N ILE A 69 12.69 12.00 24.78
CA ILE A 69 12.86 10.55 24.67
C ILE A 69 13.43 10.02 25.98
N ASP A 70 12.68 9.13 26.63
CA ASP A 70 13.13 8.39 27.80
C ASP A 70 13.70 7.03 27.36
N ILE A 71 14.98 6.80 27.62
CA ILE A 71 15.68 5.57 27.28
C ILE A 71 15.97 4.81 28.56
N PRO A 72 15.43 3.58 28.76
CA PRO A 72 15.69 2.78 29.95
C PRO A 72 17.18 2.48 30.12
N GLU A 73 17.66 2.46 31.35
CA GLU A 73 19.03 2.08 31.67
C GLU A 73 19.33 0.66 31.17
N GLY A 74 20.47 0.49 30.50
CA GLY A 74 20.89 -0.79 29.91
C GLY A 74 20.14 -1.19 28.62
N PHE A 75 19.22 -0.37 28.09
CA PHE A 75 18.51 -0.67 26.84
C PHE A 75 19.41 -0.56 25.60
N VAL A 76 20.32 0.41 25.58
CA VAL A 76 21.15 0.72 24.39
C VAL A 76 22.28 -0.31 24.24
N LYS A 77 22.26 -1.04 23.12
CA LYS A 77 23.33 -1.94 22.68
C LYS A 77 24.34 -1.20 21.79
N ASP A 78 24.77 -1.81 20.69
CA ASP A 78 25.73 -1.19 19.78
C ASP A 78 25.16 -0.05 18.96
N LYS A 79 23.86 -0.17 18.58
CA LYS A 79 23.10 0.87 17.88
C LYS A 79 21.74 1.08 18.55
N LEU A 80 21.22 2.29 18.40
CA LEU A 80 19.85 2.64 18.73
C LEU A 80 19.18 3.23 17.49
N LEU A 81 18.38 2.42 16.81
CA LEU A 81 17.72 2.80 15.57
C LEU A 81 16.40 3.50 15.88
N LEU A 82 16.24 4.73 15.40
CA LEU A 82 15.00 5.47 15.39
C LEU A 82 14.34 5.27 14.03
N HIS A 83 13.11 4.77 14.03
CA HIS A 83 12.34 4.47 12.82
C HIS A 83 11.13 5.37 12.68
N PHE A 84 10.90 5.83 11.46
CA PHE A 84 9.65 6.46 11.03
C PHE A 84 9.03 5.58 9.94
N THR A 85 7.78 5.17 10.12
CA THR A 85 7.07 4.36 9.10
C THR A 85 6.70 5.21 7.89
N ALA A 86 6.24 6.44 8.11
CA ALA A 86 6.07 7.46 7.08
C ALA A 86 5.89 8.84 7.71
N VAL A 87 6.38 9.86 7.02
CA VAL A 87 6.20 11.29 7.36
C VAL A 87 5.91 12.05 6.06
N ASP A 88 4.75 12.67 5.96
CA ASP A 88 4.35 13.41 4.76
C ASP A 88 4.71 14.90 4.92
N GLN A 89 5.58 15.51 4.13
CA GLN A 89 6.12 14.99 2.88
C GLN A 89 7.66 15.10 2.85
N ILE A 90 8.24 16.10 3.55
CA ILE A 90 9.68 16.36 3.67
C ILE A 90 10.00 16.50 5.15
N ALA A 91 10.89 15.68 5.67
CA ALA A 91 11.21 15.64 7.08
C ALA A 91 12.71 15.88 7.35
N ASP A 92 12.99 16.77 8.30
CA ASP A 92 14.30 16.95 8.90
C ASP A 92 14.26 16.53 10.36
N VAL A 93 15.12 15.61 10.75
CA VAL A 93 15.19 15.07 12.10
C VAL A 93 16.35 15.69 12.86
N TYR A 94 16.09 16.20 14.05
CA TYR A 94 17.08 16.78 14.96
C TYR A 94 17.05 16.03 16.28
N LEU A 95 18.21 15.72 16.83
CA LEU A 95 18.35 15.23 18.20
C LEU A 95 19.32 16.13 18.96
N ASN A 96 18.87 16.65 20.11
CA ASN A 96 19.64 17.58 20.93
C ASN A 96 20.17 18.78 20.13
N SER A 97 19.28 19.36 19.31
CA SER A 97 19.53 20.48 18.38
C SER A 97 20.51 20.18 17.23
N LYS A 98 21.00 18.95 17.09
CA LYS A 98 21.85 18.52 15.95
C LYS A 98 20.97 17.96 14.85
N HIS A 99 21.10 18.45 13.61
CA HIS A 99 20.47 17.84 12.43
C HIS A 99 21.12 16.49 12.17
N ILE A 100 20.32 15.40 12.16
CA ILE A 100 20.82 14.03 12.07
C ILE A 100 20.34 13.30 10.83
N TYR A 101 19.22 13.71 10.23
CA TYR A 101 18.67 13.05 9.04
C TYR A 101 17.76 13.98 8.24
N HIS A 102 17.73 13.78 6.91
CA HIS A 102 16.81 14.41 5.97
C HIS A 102 16.12 13.34 5.13
N HIS A 103 14.82 13.46 4.95
CA HIS A 103 13.99 12.55 4.16
C HIS A 103 13.03 13.32 3.25
N GLU A 104 12.87 12.86 2.01
CA GLU A 104 11.84 13.31 1.07
C GLU A 104 10.98 12.14 0.62
N GLY A 105 9.66 12.34 0.59
CA GLY A 105 8.66 11.35 0.19
C GLY A 105 7.77 10.93 1.36
N GLY A 106 6.44 11.02 1.16
CA GLY A 106 5.46 10.84 2.23
C GLY A 106 5.06 9.40 2.53
N PHE A 107 5.60 8.37 1.83
CA PHE A 107 5.00 7.03 1.88
C PHE A 107 5.97 5.89 2.24
N LEU A 108 7.27 6.13 2.20
CA LEU A 108 8.28 5.12 2.51
C LEU A 108 8.90 5.35 3.88
N PRO A 109 9.29 4.26 4.57
CA PRO A 109 9.93 4.37 5.87
C PRO A 109 11.39 4.83 5.75
N PHE A 110 11.88 5.41 6.83
CA PHE A 110 13.31 5.69 7.02
C PHE A 110 13.73 5.43 8.46
N GLU A 111 15.04 5.24 8.65
CA GLU A 111 15.63 4.99 9.95
C GLU A 111 16.97 5.69 10.11
N VAL A 112 17.33 6.00 11.35
CA VAL A 112 18.62 6.61 11.70
C VAL A 112 19.16 6.05 13.01
N ASP A 113 20.46 5.74 13.07
CA ASP A 113 21.14 5.39 14.32
C ASP A 113 21.37 6.66 15.15
N ILE A 114 20.63 6.78 16.25
CA ILE A 114 20.68 7.95 17.13
C ILE A 114 21.70 7.81 18.26
N LYS A 115 22.29 6.63 18.48
CA LYS A 115 23.24 6.40 19.56
C LYS A 115 24.39 7.43 19.62
N PRO A 116 25.03 7.83 18.48
CA PRO A 116 26.11 8.81 18.49
C PRO A 116 25.71 10.22 18.97
N TYR A 117 24.42 10.51 19.03
CA TYR A 117 23.88 11.84 19.33
C TYR A 117 23.22 11.92 20.70
N LEU A 118 23.23 10.81 21.48
CA LEU A 118 22.60 10.75 22.79
C LEU A 118 23.33 11.63 23.80
N GLU A 119 22.57 12.29 24.64
CA GLU A 119 23.01 13.07 25.79
C GLU A 119 22.30 12.56 27.07
N LYS A 120 22.49 13.25 28.20
CA LYS A 120 21.84 12.88 29.46
C LYS A 120 20.31 13.01 29.40
N GLU A 121 19.83 14.06 28.74
CA GLU A 121 18.42 14.25 28.36
C GLU A 121 18.36 14.34 26.84
N ASN A 122 17.35 13.71 26.23
CA ASN A 122 17.29 13.60 24.77
C ASN A 122 16.00 14.24 24.26
N HIS A 123 16.17 15.27 23.45
CA HIS A 123 15.10 16.03 22.84
C HIS A 123 15.09 15.80 21.32
N LEU A 124 14.07 15.09 20.85
CA LEU A 124 13.83 14.83 19.44
C LEU A 124 12.95 15.94 18.88
N ILE A 125 13.38 16.57 17.79
CA ILE A 125 12.56 17.48 16.99
C ILE A 125 12.47 16.94 15.58
N VAL A 126 11.27 16.95 15.00
CA VAL A 126 11.02 16.63 13.59
C VAL A 126 10.38 17.86 12.94
N ARG A 127 11.11 18.50 12.03
CA ARG A 127 10.60 19.56 11.19
C ARG A 127 10.01 18.96 9.92
N VAL A 128 8.78 19.30 9.61
CA VAL A 128 8.10 18.81 8.42
C VAL A 128 7.67 19.96 7.54
N LYS A 129 7.84 19.79 6.23
CA LYS A 129 7.25 20.63 5.20
C LYS A 129 6.42 19.76 4.27
N ASP A 130 5.18 20.14 4.06
CA ASP A 130 4.31 19.50 3.08
C ASP A 130 3.95 20.47 1.97
N VAL A 131 4.29 20.13 0.75
CA VAL A 131 3.94 20.91 -0.45
C VAL A 131 2.74 20.32 -1.19
N THR A 132 2.20 19.24 -0.71
CA THR A 132 1.01 18.50 -1.17
C THR A 132 0.99 18.35 -2.70
N ASP A 133 0.08 19.03 -3.40
CA ASP A 133 -0.07 18.97 -4.87
C ASP A 133 0.57 20.16 -5.63
N THR A 134 1.39 20.97 -4.97
CA THR A 134 2.06 22.13 -5.58
C THR A 134 3.42 21.81 -6.21
N SER A 135 3.95 20.59 -5.97
CA SER A 135 5.24 20.15 -6.51
C SER A 135 5.12 18.88 -7.39
N TYR A 136 6.24 18.22 -7.63
CA TYR A 136 6.33 16.98 -8.41
C TYR A 136 6.36 15.71 -7.53
N LEU A 137 6.40 15.84 -6.21
CA LEU A 137 6.50 14.72 -5.28
C LEU A 137 5.25 13.82 -5.32
N SER A 138 5.39 12.60 -4.83
CA SER A 138 4.28 11.67 -4.68
C SER A 138 3.35 12.14 -3.58
N ARG A 139 2.03 12.08 -3.83
CA ARG A 139 1.00 12.59 -2.92
C ARG A 139 -0.26 11.73 -2.85
N GLY A 140 -0.36 10.72 -3.71
CA GLY A 140 -1.59 9.92 -3.80
C GLY A 140 -2.79 10.74 -4.26
N LYS A 141 -3.92 10.60 -3.57
CA LYS A 141 -5.16 11.35 -3.84
C LYS A 141 -5.29 12.66 -3.05
N GLN A 142 -4.26 13.05 -2.34
CA GLN A 142 -4.26 14.27 -1.53
C GLN A 142 -4.24 15.54 -2.39
N LYS A 143 -5.00 16.56 -1.98
CA LYS A 143 -5.05 17.83 -2.68
C LYS A 143 -5.46 18.97 -1.74
N LEU A 144 -4.78 20.13 -1.82
CA LEU A 144 -5.15 21.32 -1.04
C LEU A 144 -6.58 21.77 -1.35
N SER A 145 -6.95 21.81 -2.64
CA SER A 145 -8.34 22.03 -3.06
C SER A 145 -9.02 20.67 -3.29
N HIS A 146 -9.34 19.98 -2.19
CA HIS A 146 -9.93 18.64 -2.21
C HIS A 146 -11.43 18.65 -2.51
N GLY A 147 -11.99 17.45 -2.69
CA GLY A 147 -13.39 17.17 -2.99
C GLY A 147 -13.56 16.20 -4.16
N LYS A 148 -14.70 15.55 -4.24
CA LYS A 148 -15.02 14.48 -5.19
C LYS A 148 -14.07 13.29 -5.02
N ILE A 149 -13.22 13.02 -6.04
CA ILE A 149 -12.23 11.92 -6.04
C ILE A 149 -10.87 12.33 -5.43
N TRP A 150 -10.72 13.56 -4.97
CA TRP A 150 -9.52 14.08 -4.31
C TRP A 150 -9.86 14.36 -2.85
N TYR A 151 -9.00 13.93 -1.95
CA TYR A 151 -9.29 13.89 -0.53
C TYR A 151 -8.49 14.92 0.26
N THR A 152 -8.92 15.16 1.50
CA THR A 152 -8.25 16.02 2.46
C THR A 152 -6.77 15.66 2.53
N PRO A 153 -5.86 16.64 2.35
CA PRO A 153 -4.43 16.40 2.52
C PRO A 153 -4.12 16.11 3.98
N GLN A 154 -3.03 15.44 4.23
CA GLN A 154 -2.49 15.24 5.56
C GLN A 154 -1.00 15.54 5.55
N SER A 155 -0.47 15.98 6.70
CA SER A 155 0.93 16.40 6.84
C SER A 155 1.57 15.81 8.07
N GLY A 156 2.88 15.62 8.01
CA GLY A 156 3.65 15.22 9.17
C GLY A 156 3.68 13.73 9.46
N ILE A 157 3.87 13.40 10.72
CA ILE A 157 3.99 12.01 11.19
C ILE A 157 2.59 11.39 11.26
N TYR A 158 2.27 10.54 10.28
CA TYR A 158 0.96 9.89 10.21
C TYR A 158 1.00 8.38 10.36
N LEU A 159 2.20 7.76 10.46
CA LEU A 159 2.38 6.35 10.75
C LEU A 159 3.38 6.17 11.91
N PRO A 160 3.44 4.98 12.56
CA PRO A 160 4.18 4.77 13.80
C PRO A 160 5.63 5.21 13.81
N VAL A 161 6.07 5.73 14.95
CA VAL A 161 7.46 6.05 15.27
C VAL A 161 7.92 5.16 16.42
N TRP A 162 9.11 4.56 16.31
CA TRP A 162 9.65 3.67 17.36
C TRP A 162 11.15 3.60 17.36
N MET A 163 11.71 3.01 18.42
CA MET A 163 13.13 2.73 18.54
C MET A 163 13.39 1.23 18.71
N GLU A 164 14.51 0.77 18.17
CA GLU A 164 15.07 -0.57 18.42
C GLU A 164 16.52 -0.47 18.86
N SER A 165 16.87 -1.23 19.89
CA SER A 165 18.25 -1.40 20.31
C SER A 165 18.81 -2.71 19.73
N VAL A 166 19.88 -2.60 18.93
CA VAL A 166 20.44 -3.74 18.19
C VAL A 166 21.95 -3.85 18.38
N SER A 167 22.47 -5.07 18.25
CA SER A 167 23.91 -5.34 18.19
C SER A 167 24.51 -4.88 16.85
N SER A 168 25.83 -4.81 16.75
CA SER A 168 26.51 -4.48 15.49
C SER A 168 26.25 -5.51 14.38
N ASP A 169 26.03 -6.76 14.74
CA ASP A 169 25.78 -7.89 13.84
C ASP A 169 24.29 -8.28 13.73
N TYR A 170 23.39 -7.32 13.98
CA TYR A 170 21.96 -7.56 13.93
C TYR A 170 21.46 -8.01 12.54
N ILE A 171 20.30 -8.66 12.53
CA ILE A 171 19.63 -9.11 11.30
C ILE A 171 18.90 -7.90 10.70
N GLN A 172 19.43 -7.37 9.61
CA GLN A 172 18.95 -6.15 8.96
C GLN A 172 17.72 -6.41 8.07
N ASP A 173 17.73 -7.53 7.34
CA ASP A 173 16.66 -7.88 6.41
C ASP A 173 16.61 -9.41 6.19
N ILE A 174 15.41 -9.88 5.82
CA ILE A 174 15.12 -11.28 5.50
C ILE A 174 14.36 -11.29 4.17
N LEU A 175 14.92 -11.90 3.14
CA LEU A 175 14.24 -12.11 1.86
C LEU A 175 13.99 -13.59 1.64
N VAL A 176 12.73 -13.95 1.41
CA VAL A 176 12.30 -15.32 1.09
C VAL A 176 11.66 -15.36 -0.29
N ILE A 177 12.25 -16.12 -1.20
CA ILE A 177 11.70 -16.38 -2.53
C ILE A 177 11.22 -17.83 -2.59
N PRO A 178 9.89 -18.10 -2.63
CA PRO A 178 9.35 -19.44 -2.69
C PRO A 178 9.43 -20.03 -4.10
N ASP A 179 9.76 -21.31 -4.20
CA ASP A 179 9.68 -22.12 -5.43
C ASP A 179 8.82 -23.36 -5.11
N ILE A 180 7.52 -23.26 -5.39
CA ILE A 180 6.56 -24.32 -5.11
C ILE A 180 6.78 -25.55 -5.97
N ASP A 181 7.30 -25.37 -7.20
CA ASP A 181 7.51 -26.45 -8.16
C ASP A 181 8.64 -27.39 -7.70
N LYS A 182 9.59 -26.86 -6.92
CA LYS A 182 10.70 -27.62 -6.33
C LYS A 182 10.56 -27.86 -4.84
N SER A 183 9.45 -27.42 -4.22
CA SER A 183 9.21 -27.49 -2.77
C SER A 183 10.41 -26.93 -1.98
N GLN A 184 10.81 -25.69 -2.29
CA GLN A 184 11.96 -25.04 -1.67
C GLN A 184 11.75 -23.52 -1.58
N ILE A 185 12.58 -22.90 -0.75
CA ILE A 185 12.75 -21.43 -0.74
C ILE A 185 14.19 -21.08 -1.04
N THR A 186 14.41 -19.87 -1.57
CA THR A 186 15.71 -19.22 -1.55
C THR A 186 15.65 -18.16 -0.46
N LEU A 187 16.46 -18.34 0.60
CA LEU A 187 16.53 -17.45 1.75
C LEU A 187 17.80 -16.62 1.70
N THR A 188 17.69 -15.31 1.86
CA THR A 188 18.81 -14.40 2.01
C THR A 188 18.63 -13.61 3.30
N ILE A 189 19.60 -13.69 4.21
CA ILE A 189 19.63 -12.91 5.44
C ILE A 189 20.70 -11.82 5.31
N LYS A 190 20.32 -10.56 5.48
CA LYS A 190 21.25 -9.44 5.51
C LYS A 190 21.70 -9.18 6.95
N SER A 191 23.00 -9.26 7.19
CA SER A 191 23.61 -9.04 8.52
C SER A 191 25.12 -8.86 8.38
N GLU A 192 25.76 -8.20 9.34
CA GLU A 192 27.22 -8.18 9.47
C GLU A 192 27.79 -9.48 10.11
N ALA A 193 26.96 -10.27 10.77
CA ALA A 193 27.33 -11.61 11.19
C ALA A 193 27.68 -12.47 9.96
N LYS A 194 28.76 -13.25 10.01
CA LYS A 194 29.13 -14.16 8.90
C LYS A 194 28.12 -15.29 8.69
N LYS A 195 27.52 -15.74 9.77
CA LYS A 195 26.56 -16.85 9.79
C LYS A 195 25.45 -16.58 10.81
N VAL A 196 24.29 -17.16 10.56
CA VAL A 196 23.13 -17.12 11.44
C VAL A 196 22.50 -18.52 11.54
N LYS A 197 21.83 -18.79 12.65
CA LYS A 197 20.99 -19.96 12.79
C LYS A 197 19.58 -19.66 12.32
N VAL A 198 19.03 -20.51 11.47
CA VAL A 198 17.62 -20.42 11.01
C VAL A 198 16.84 -21.63 11.47
N GLU A 199 15.58 -21.42 11.86
CA GLU A 199 14.65 -22.48 12.25
C GLU A 199 13.41 -22.39 11.37
N ILE A 200 13.15 -23.46 10.61
CA ILE A 200 11.96 -23.65 9.74
C ILE A 200 11.48 -25.09 9.94
N GLU A 201 10.15 -25.31 10.06
CA GLU A 201 9.56 -26.64 10.32
C GLU A 201 10.21 -27.37 11.51
N ASN A 202 10.54 -26.66 12.58
CA ASN A 202 11.27 -27.17 13.77
C ASN A 202 12.68 -27.73 13.46
N LYS A 203 13.22 -27.47 12.26
CA LYS A 203 14.58 -27.85 11.89
C LYS A 203 15.50 -26.64 11.98
N LYS A 204 16.60 -26.79 12.72
CA LYS A 204 17.61 -25.75 12.87
C LYS A 204 18.80 -26.05 11.96
N GLN A 205 19.29 -25.02 11.27
CA GLN A 205 20.51 -25.09 10.48
C GLN A 205 21.26 -23.76 10.53
N GLU A 206 22.58 -23.82 10.35
CA GLU A 206 23.42 -22.65 10.21
C GLU A 206 23.59 -22.30 8.73
N ILE A 207 23.41 -21.03 8.37
CA ILE A 207 23.56 -20.54 7.00
C ILE A 207 24.50 -19.32 6.95
N GLU A 208 25.14 -19.09 5.81
CA GLU A 208 25.89 -17.85 5.55
C GLU A 208 24.93 -16.69 5.30
N THR A 209 25.33 -15.52 5.78
CA THR A 209 24.60 -14.26 5.53
C THR A 209 25.01 -13.63 4.20
N ASN A 210 24.22 -12.65 3.72
CA ASN A 210 24.46 -11.87 2.50
C ASN A 210 24.62 -12.72 1.22
N LYS A 211 24.17 -13.97 1.26
CA LYS A 211 24.15 -14.91 0.13
C LYS A 211 22.84 -15.65 0.08
N PRO A 212 22.30 -15.93 -1.12
CA PRO A 212 21.12 -16.76 -1.27
C PRO A 212 21.43 -18.22 -0.91
N VAL A 213 20.62 -18.81 -0.03
CA VAL A 213 20.72 -20.21 0.40
C VAL A 213 19.41 -20.93 0.07
N VAL A 214 19.49 -22.07 -0.61
CA VAL A 214 18.32 -22.88 -0.94
C VAL A 214 17.98 -23.82 0.23
N ILE A 215 16.75 -23.76 0.70
CA ILE A 215 16.24 -24.61 1.79
C ILE A 215 15.02 -25.40 1.29
N LYS A 216 15.05 -26.72 1.43
CA LYS A 216 13.91 -27.61 1.10
C LYS A 216 12.82 -27.51 2.15
N ILE A 217 11.57 -27.45 1.71
CA ILE A 217 10.36 -27.50 2.54
C ILE A 217 9.84 -28.95 2.50
N SER A 218 9.77 -29.58 3.67
CA SER A 218 9.43 -30.99 3.77
C SER A 218 7.93 -31.24 3.70
N ASN A 219 7.14 -30.35 4.30
CA ASN A 219 5.68 -30.40 4.29
C ASN A 219 5.13 -29.19 3.53
N LEU A 220 4.92 -29.38 2.22
CA LEU A 220 4.47 -28.28 1.35
C LEU A 220 3.00 -27.96 1.58
N MET A 221 2.73 -26.82 2.24
CA MET A 221 1.42 -26.21 2.40
C MET A 221 1.38 -24.94 1.54
N LEU A 222 0.49 -24.90 0.55
CA LEU A 222 0.38 -23.75 -0.36
C LEU A 222 -0.53 -22.69 0.24
N TRP A 223 -0.10 -21.44 0.20
CA TRP A 223 -0.92 -20.30 0.59
C TRP A 223 -1.93 -19.97 -0.51
N SER A 224 -3.19 -19.78 -0.12
CA SER A 224 -4.24 -19.18 -0.96
C SER A 224 -5.20 -18.37 -0.09
N PRO A 225 -6.11 -17.57 -0.67
CA PRO A 225 -7.18 -16.91 0.09
C PRO A 225 -8.07 -17.85 0.90
N GLU A 226 -8.23 -19.08 0.46
CA GLU A 226 -9.04 -20.13 1.11
C GLU A 226 -8.27 -20.86 2.21
N ASP A 227 -6.94 -20.98 2.07
CA ASP A 227 -6.03 -21.61 3.04
C ASP A 227 -4.74 -20.78 3.19
N PRO A 228 -4.77 -19.71 4.01
CA PRO A 228 -3.67 -18.74 4.12
C PRO A 228 -2.55 -19.24 5.06
N PHE A 229 -1.96 -20.39 4.78
CA PHE A 229 -0.93 -20.98 5.60
C PHE A 229 0.38 -20.17 5.55
N LEU A 230 0.89 -19.78 6.73
CA LEU A 230 2.16 -19.08 6.90
C LEU A 230 3.15 -19.98 7.66
N TYR A 231 4.35 -20.11 7.10
CA TYR A 231 5.45 -20.83 7.75
C TYR A 231 6.16 -19.90 8.74
N PRO A 232 6.27 -20.28 10.03
CA PRO A 232 7.13 -19.57 10.97
C PRO A 232 8.60 -19.69 10.56
N LEU A 233 9.34 -18.60 10.67
CA LEU A 233 10.78 -18.52 10.47
C LEU A 233 11.42 -17.80 11.66
N LYS A 234 12.42 -18.43 12.29
CA LYS A 234 13.24 -17.77 13.30
C LYS A 234 14.67 -17.64 12.80
N VAL A 235 15.28 -16.50 13.04
CA VAL A 235 16.67 -16.23 12.69
C VAL A 235 17.39 -15.72 13.92
N GLU A 236 18.55 -16.30 14.23
CA GLU A 236 19.34 -15.95 15.40
C GLU A 236 20.81 -15.72 14.98
N SER A 237 21.36 -14.55 15.27
CA SER A 237 22.78 -14.31 15.34
C SER A 237 23.27 -14.56 16.77
N LYS A 238 24.52 -14.18 17.10
CA LYS A 238 25.04 -14.30 18.46
C LYS A 238 24.23 -13.43 19.45
N ASP A 239 23.92 -12.21 19.06
CA ASP A 239 23.38 -11.18 19.96
C ASP A 239 22.06 -10.57 19.47
N ASP A 240 21.46 -11.12 18.38
CA ASP A 240 20.16 -10.71 17.87
C ASP A 240 19.27 -11.91 17.53
N LYS A 241 17.97 -11.78 17.77
CA LYS A 241 16.98 -12.79 17.52
C LYS A 241 15.74 -12.18 16.89
N VAL A 242 15.33 -12.73 15.75
CA VAL A 242 14.20 -12.25 14.96
C VAL A 242 13.20 -13.36 14.71
N SER A 243 11.93 -13.06 14.93
CA SER A 243 10.81 -13.87 14.47
C SER A 243 10.25 -13.30 13.18
N SER A 244 9.97 -14.18 12.22
CA SER A 244 9.49 -13.87 10.88
C SER A 244 8.51 -14.94 10.39
N TYR A 245 8.01 -14.77 9.17
CA TYR A 245 7.19 -15.76 8.47
C TYR A 245 7.34 -15.63 6.96
N PHE A 246 6.92 -16.66 6.23
CA PHE A 246 6.80 -16.66 4.78
C PHE A 246 5.65 -17.54 4.32
N ALA A 247 5.30 -17.48 3.05
CA ALA A 247 4.30 -18.35 2.44
C ALA A 247 4.84 -19.05 1.20
N MET A 248 4.42 -20.31 0.99
CA MET A 248 4.68 -21.06 -0.24
C MET A 248 3.56 -20.77 -1.24
N ARG A 249 3.82 -19.92 -2.22
CA ARG A 249 2.85 -19.50 -3.23
C ARG A 249 3.54 -19.11 -4.54
N LYS A 250 2.78 -19.14 -5.65
CA LYS A 250 3.25 -18.71 -6.96
C LYS A 250 2.14 -17.96 -7.70
N PHE A 251 2.44 -16.73 -8.09
CA PHE A 251 1.61 -15.97 -9.02
C PHE A 251 2.23 -16.04 -10.41
N SER A 252 1.43 -16.32 -11.42
CA SER A 252 1.96 -16.47 -12.78
C SER A 252 0.90 -16.19 -13.85
N LYS A 253 1.36 -16.05 -15.08
CA LYS A 253 0.54 -15.98 -16.28
C LYS A 253 0.52 -17.36 -16.94
N GLY A 254 -0.66 -17.96 -17.06
CA GLY A 254 -0.86 -19.21 -17.76
C GLY A 254 -1.59 -19.01 -19.10
N ASN A 255 -1.42 -19.95 -20.03
CA ASN A 255 -2.08 -19.94 -21.34
C ASN A 255 -2.92 -21.20 -21.52
N GLU A 256 -4.22 -21.02 -21.75
CA GLU A 256 -5.16 -22.08 -22.09
C GLU A 256 -5.74 -21.83 -23.49
N ASN A 257 -5.28 -22.57 -24.48
CA ASN A 257 -5.77 -22.48 -25.87
C ASN A 257 -5.72 -21.04 -26.45
N GLY A 258 -4.66 -20.29 -26.16
CA GLY A 258 -4.47 -18.92 -26.63
C GLY A 258 -5.14 -17.84 -25.73
N ILE A 259 -5.75 -18.24 -24.63
CA ILE A 259 -6.31 -17.35 -23.61
C ILE A 259 -5.36 -17.25 -22.43
N TYR A 260 -4.85 -16.07 -22.17
CA TYR A 260 -3.97 -15.82 -21.02
C TYR A 260 -4.79 -15.48 -19.79
N ARG A 261 -4.48 -16.16 -18.66
CA ARG A 261 -5.17 -15.99 -17.38
C ARG A 261 -4.18 -15.78 -16.24
N PHE A 262 -4.68 -15.19 -15.17
CA PHE A 262 -3.98 -15.15 -13.88
C PHE A 262 -4.03 -16.55 -13.24
N TYR A 263 -2.88 -16.98 -12.73
CA TYR A 263 -2.72 -18.27 -12.05
C TYR A 263 -2.21 -18.07 -10.64
N LEU A 264 -2.83 -18.77 -9.72
CA LEU A 264 -2.34 -18.98 -8.34
C LEU A 264 -1.93 -20.45 -8.21
N ASN A 265 -0.69 -20.68 -7.79
CA ASN A 265 -0.18 -22.03 -7.53
C ASN A 265 -0.39 -22.98 -8.73
N ASN A 266 -0.04 -22.51 -9.92
CA ASN A 266 -0.15 -23.22 -11.20
C ASN A 266 -1.59 -23.57 -11.65
N LYS A 267 -2.61 -22.96 -11.06
CA LYS A 267 -4.01 -23.14 -11.46
C LYS A 267 -4.63 -21.81 -11.85
N PRO A 268 -5.51 -21.77 -12.85
CA PRO A 268 -6.29 -20.58 -13.15
C PRO A 268 -7.03 -20.10 -11.89
N TYR A 269 -6.96 -18.82 -11.62
CA TYR A 269 -7.62 -18.22 -10.44
C TYR A 269 -8.32 -16.92 -10.85
N PHE A 270 -9.58 -16.77 -10.45
CA PHE A 270 -10.36 -15.59 -10.79
C PHE A 270 -10.31 -14.56 -9.66
N LEU A 271 -9.82 -13.35 -9.96
CA LEU A 271 -9.69 -12.26 -9.00
C LEU A 271 -11.05 -11.58 -8.82
N LYS A 272 -11.71 -11.81 -7.71
CA LYS A 272 -12.91 -11.09 -7.25
C LYS A 272 -12.44 -10.01 -6.31
N GLY A 273 -12.25 -8.79 -6.82
CA GLY A 273 -11.58 -7.73 -6.08
C GLY A 273 -12.44 -6.52 -5.78
N VAL A 274 -11.98 -5.75 -4.81
CA VAL A 274 -12.52 -4.45 -4.45
C VAL A 274 -11.41 -3.42 -4.28
N LEU A 275 -11.67 -2.18 -4.70
CA LEU A 275 -10.75 -1.06 -4.57
C LEU A 275 -10.73 -0.57 -3.12
N ASP A 276 -9.56 -0.44 -2.54
CA ASP A 276 -9.35 0.03 -1.19
C ASP A 276 -8.48 1.29 -1.19
N GLN A 277 -9.08 2.43 -0.87
CA GLN A 277 -8.40 3.72 -0.78
C GLN A 277 -7.53 3.84 0.48
N GLY A 278 -7.82 3.06 1.52
CA GLY A 278 -7.10 3.13 2.80
C GLY A 278 -7.32 4.44 3.55
N TYR A 279 -8.51 5.03 3.48
CA TYR A 279 -8.90 6.22 4.22
C TYR A 279 -9.91 5.87 5.32
N TYR A 280 -9.77 6.53 6.47
CA TYR A 280 -10.56 6.34 7.69
C TYR A 280 -11.14 7.67 8.16
N LYS A 281 -12.41 7.68 8.58
CA LYS A 281 -13.15 8.89 8.94
C LYS A 281 -12.45 9.76 9.98
N ASN A 282 -11.80 9.14 10.96
CA ASN A 282 -11.19 9.85 12.08
C ASN A 282 -9.69 10.12 11.91
N GLY A 283 -8.97 9.32 11.13
CA GLY A 283 -7.52 9.38 11.04
C GLY A 283 -6.99 9.60 9.62
N LEU A 284 -7.83 9.88 8.64
CA LEU A 284 -7.47 10.02 7.23
C LEU A 284 -6.72 8.77 6.71
N LEU A 285 -5.45 8.85 6.39
CA LEU A 285 -4.67 7.70 5.95
C LEU A 285 -4.30 6.71 7.08
N THR A 286 -4.65 7.01 8.33
CA THR A 286 -4.28 6.22 9.51
C THR A 286 -5.52 5.63 10.16
N PRO A 287 -5.63 4.30 10.34
CA PRO A 287 -6.72 3.70 11.11
C PRO A 287 -6.61 4.05 12.60
N SER A 288 -7.71 3.94 13.33
CA SER A 288 -7.70 4.21 14.78
C SER A 288 -6.92 3.15 15.57
N ASN A 289 -6.90 1.92 15.06
CA ASN A 289 -6.17 0.78 15.62
C ASN A 289 -6.02 -0.34 14.57
N ASP A 290 -5.33 -1.41 14.94
CA ASP A 290 -5.06 -2.58 14.07
C ASP A 290 -6.34 -3.35 13.69
N GLU A 291 -7.37 -3.32 14.54
CA GLU A 291 -8.67 -3.97 14.28
C GLU A 291 -9.42 -3.34 13.08
N ASP A 292 -9.22 -2.07 12.79
CA ASP A 292 -9.83 -1.43 11.62
C ASP A 292 -9.35 -2.10 10.32
N TYR A 293 -8.06 -2.46 10.24
CA TYR A 293 -7.49 -3.23 9.12
C TYR A 293 -8.12 -4.63 9.02
N ILE A 294 -8.22 -5.32 10.16
CA ILE A 294 -8.77 -6.68 10.24
C ILE A 294 -10.23 -6.68 9.79
N ASN A 295 -11.01 -5.74 10.30
CA ASN A 295 -12.43 -5.63 10.02
C ASN A 295 -12.71 -5.33 8.55
N ASP A 296 -12.00 -4.39 7.92
CA ASP A 296 -12.13 -4.09 6.49
C ASP A 296 -11.86 -5.35 5.63
N ILE A 297 -10.80 -6.12 5.94
CA ILE A 297 -10.48 -7.38 5.26
C ILE A 297 -11.58 -8.42 5.46
N LEU A 298 -12.03 -8.64 6.70
CA LEU A 298 -13.05 -9.63 7.02
C LEU A 298 -14.41 -9.29 6.40
N TRP A 299 -14.79 -8.00 6.35
CA TRP A 299 -15.98 -7.57 5.64
C TRP A 299 -15.92 -7.93 4.16
N MET A 300 -14.82 -7.66 3.49
CA MET A 300 -14.69 -7.98 2.07
C MET A 300 -14.69 -9.49 1.82
N LYS A 301 -14.04 -10.27 2.68
CA LYS A 301 -14.14 -11.74 2.62
C LYS A 301 -15.57 -12.24 2.83
N SER A 302 -16.29 -11.66 3.78
CA SER A 302 -17.71 -12.03 4.05
C SER A 302 -18.63 -11.76 2.86
N LEU A 303 -18.27 -10.81 1.99
CA LEU A 303 -18.95 -10.51 0.74
C LEU A 303 -18.50 -11.41 -0.44
N GLY A 304 -17.56 -12.34 -0.23
CA GLY A 304 -17.03 -13.26 -1.26
C GLY A 304 -15.92 -12.68 -2.14
N TYR A 305 -15.29 -11.58 -1.73
CA TYR A 305 -14.07 -11.09 -2.37
C TYR A 305 -12.83 -11.85 -1.89
N ASN A 306 -11.86 -11.99 -2.79
CA ASN A 306 -10.57 -12.64 -2.52
C ASN A 306 -9.36 -11.73 -2.80
N THR A 307 -9.61 -10.50 -3.25
CA THR A 307 -8.58 -9.56 -3.69
C THR A 307 -8.90 -8.14 -3.21
N LEU A 308 -7.88 -7.42 -2.73
CA LEU A 308 -7.91 -5.98 -2.49
C LEU A 308 -6.95 -5.29 -3.46
N ARG A 309 -7.40 -4.22 -4.13
CA ARG A 309 -6.51 -3.31 -4.82
C ARG A 309 -6.25 -2.10 -3.92
N LYS A 310 -5.06 -2.05 -3.31
CA LYS A 310 -4.63 -0.90 -2.51
C LYS A 310 -4.29 0.24 -3.46
N HIS A 311 -5.14 1.26 -3.42
CA HIS A 311 -5.17 2.29 -4.44
C HIS A 311 -4.29 3.48 -4.07
N ILE A 312 -3.17 3.60 -4.78
CA ILE A 312 -2.29 4.78 -4.80
C ILE A 312 -1.78 5.18 -3.39
N LYS A 313 -1.61 4.19 -2.51
CA LYS A 313 -1.16 4.34 -1.13
C LYS A 313 -0.29 3.15 -0.74
N LEU A 314 0.73 3.36 0.09
CA LEU A 314 1.38 2.30 0.83
C LEU A 314 0.78 2.20 2.24
N GLU A 315 0.56 0.99 2.70
CA GLU A 315 0.09 0.73 4.06
C GLU A 315 1.26 0.37 4.99
N THR A 316 0.97 0.29 6.28
CA THR A 316 1.88 -0.32 7.24
C THR A 316 2.09 -1.80 6.92
N LEU A 317 3.25 -2.38 7.25
CA LEU A 317 3.49 -3.82 7.09
C LEU A 317 2.49 -4.68 7.90
N ARG A 318 1.84 -4.11 8.90
CA ARG A 318 0.76 -4.73 9.67
C ARG A 318 -0.46 -5.03 8.81
N TRP A 319 -0.89 -4.10 7.95
CA TRP A 319 -2.01 -4.33 7.04
C TRP A 319 -1.73 -5.48 6.07
N TYR A 320 -0.52 -5.52 5.48
CA TYR A 320 -0.13 -6.64 4.61
C TYR A 320 -0.07 -7.96 5.38
N HIS A 321 0.45 -7.95 6.61
CA HIS A 321 0.44 -9.12 7.47
C HIS A 321 -0.99 -9.64 7.72
N HIS A 322 -1.96 -8.74 7.90
CA HIS A 322 -3.36 -9.15 8.03
C HIS A 322 -3.92 -9.74 6.73
N CYS A 323 -3.55 -9.20 5.57
CA CYS A 323 -3.88 -9.81 4.28
C CYS A 323 -3.24 -11.19 4.12
N ASP A 324 -1.97 -11.36 4.53
CA ASP A 324 -1.26 -12.64 4.49
C ASP A 324 -1.95 -13.71 5.34
N ARG A 325 -2.26 -13.42 6.61
CA ARG A 325 -2.81 -14.40 7.57
C ARG A 325 -4.31 -14.64 7.43
N LEU A 326 -5.05 -13.67 6.90
CA LEU A 326 -6.50 -13.79 6.67
C LEU A 326 -6.82 -14.28 5.25
N GLY A 327 -5.84 -14.35 4.37
CA GLY A 327 -6.00 -14.81 3.00
C GLY A 327 -6.69 -13.79 2.10
N MET A 328 -5.97 -12.74 1.71
CA MET A 328 -6.43 -11.73 0.78
C MET A 328 -5.31 -11.40 -0.21
N ILE A 329 -5.53 -11.63 -1.50
CA ILE A 329 -4.59 -11.22 -2.55
C ILE A 329 -4.55 -9.70 -2.62
N VAL A 330 -3.37 -9.13 -2.83
CA VAL A 330 -3.18 -7.69 -2.96
C VAL A 330 -2.68 -7.33 -4.36
N ILE A 331 -3.37 -6.38 -4.98
CA ILE A 331 -2.88 -5.59 -6.10
C ILE A 331 -2.39 -4.28 -5.49
N GLN A 332 -1.10 -4.00 -5.60
CA GLN A 332 -0.48 -2.82 -5.02
C GLN A 332 -0.23 -1.76 -6.09
N ASP A 333 -0.92 -0.63 -5.97
CA ASP A 333 -0.63 0.53 -6.80
C ASP A 333 0.57 1.30 -6.25
N PHE A 334 1.42 1.81 -7.14
CA PHE A 334 2.44 2.77 -6.76
C PHE A 334 1.81 4.15 -6.52
N VAL A 335 2.42 4.94 -5.66
CA VAL A 335 1.90 6.26 -5.34
C VAL A 335 2.16 7.21 -6.49
N ASN A 336 1.11 7.85 -6.96
CA ASN A 336 1.22 8.83 -8.03
C ASN A 336 1.68 10.20 -7.50
N GLY A 337 2.28 10.96 -8.40
CA GLY A 337 2.73 12.33 -8.15
C GLY A 337 2.83 13.09 -9.45
N GLY A 338 3.61 14.16 -9.45
CA GLY A 338 3.73 15.08 -10.56
C GLY A 338 2.93 16.37 -10.33
N ARG A 339 3.12 17.36 -11.17
CA ARG A 339 2.41 18.65 -11.07
C ARG A 339 0.92 18.51 -11.38
N SER A 340 0.21 19.59 -11.55
CA SER A 340 -1.22 19.60 -11.90
C SER A 340 -1.50 18.79 -13.16
N TYR A 341 -2.42 17.84 -13.08
CA TYR A 341 -2.78 16.96 -14.18
C TYR A 341 -3.56 17.68 -15.27
N HIS A 342 -3.20 17.39 -16.52
CA HIS A 342 -3.92 17.92 -17.68
C HIS A 342 -5.24 17.17 -17.85
N PHE A 343 -6.37 17.82 -17.51
CA PHE A 343 -7.71 17.22 -17.48
C PHE A 343 -8.07 16.41 -18.74
N PRO A 344 -7.86 16.90 -19.99
CA PRO A 344 -8.13 16.10 -21.18
C PRO A 344 -7.32 14.79 -21.25
N THR A 345 -6.10 14.76 -20.73
CA THR A 345 -5.27 13.55 -20.72
C THR A 345 -5.80 12.50 -19.74
N ILE A 346 -6.27 12.91 -18.57
CA ILE A 346 -6.71 11.98 -17.53
C ILE A 346 -8.18 11.60 -17.62
N ALA A 347 -9.04 12.43 -18.21
CA ALA A 347 -10.50 12.19 -18.25
C ALA A 347 -11.02 11.75 -19.62
N PHE A 348 -10.54 12.31 -20.73
CA PHE A 348 -11.09 12.03 -22.06
C PHE A 348 -10.88 10.59 -22.56
N PRO A 349 -9.83 9.84 -22.19
CA PRO A 349 -9.70 8.45 -22.60
C PRO A 349 -10.87 7.57 -22.17
N LEU A 350 -11.52 7.89 -21.06
CA LEU A 350 -12.74 7.22 -20.58
C LEU A 350 -13.86 7.20 -21.65
N ILE A 351 -13.98 8.30 -22.42
CA ILE A 351 -15.01 8.49 -23.44
C ILE A 351 -14.46 8.19 -24.84
N THR A 352 -13.32 8.76 -25.19
CA THR A 352 -12.78 8.77 -26.56
C THR A 352 -11.94 7.52 -26.88
N GLY A 353 -11.38 6.85 -25.87
CA GLY A 353 -10.41 5.77 -26.05
C GLY A 353 -9.08 6.21 -26.68
N ILE A 354 -8.79 7.52 -26.73
CA ILE A 354 -7.52 8.05 -27.25
C ILE A 354 -6.42 7.82 -26.22
N HIS A 355 -5.34 7.16 -26.66
CA HIS A 355 -4.15 6.92 -25.85
C HIS A 355 -2.98 7.79 -26.30
N HIS A 356 -2.24 8.34 -25.36
CA HIS A 356 -1.02 9.09 -25.60
C HIS A 356 0.21 8.27 -25.27
N LYS A 357 1.33 8.55 -25.95
CA LYS A 357 2.64 8.04 -25.54
C LYS A 357 3.09 8.73 -24.27
N ASP A 358 3.52 7.97 -23.29
CA ASP A 358 3.92 8.46 -21.97
C ASP A 358 5.33 9.08 -21.92
N THR A 359 6.05 9.08 -23.06
CA THR A 359 7.23 9.93 -23.29
C THR A 359 6.87 11.40 -23.55
N ASN A 360 5.59 11.73 -23.70
CA ASN A 360 5.12 13.11 -23.74
C ASN A 360 4.88 13.65 -22.32
N TYR A 361 5.96 13.86 -21.59
CA TYR A 361 5.95 14.20 -20.16
C TYR A 361 5.05 15.38 -19.80
N ARG A 362 4.92 16.38 -20.69
CA ARG A 362 4.07 17.55 -20.44
C ARG A 362 2.60 17.18 -20.28
N LYS A 363 2.09 16.21 -21.06
CA LYS A 363 0.70 15.77 -20.98
C LYS A 363 0.39 15.04 -19.67
N PHE A 364 1.40 14.41 -19.09
CA PHE A 364 1.27 13.60 -17.88
C PHE A 364 1.78 14.31 -16.62
N ALA A 365 1.97 15.64 -16.65
CA ALA A 365 2.46 16.44 -15.52
C ALA A 365 3.85 15.99 -14.99
N ARG A 366 4.71 15.47 -15.87
CA ARG A 366 6.07 14.95 -15.57
C ARG A 366 7.18 15.60 -16.40
N SER A 367 7.01 16.88 -16.76
CA SER A 367 8.05 17.63 -17.50
C SER A 367 9.35 17.79 -16.72
N ASP A 368 9.26 17.78 -15.39
CA ASP A 368 10.39 17.90 -14.49
C ASP A 368 11.24 16.62 -14.50
N LYS A 369 12.53 16.74 -14.85
CA LYS A 369 13.44 15.60 -14.93
C LYS A 369 13.75 15.06 -13.54
N GLU A 370 14.06 15.91 -12.59
CA GLU A 370 14.35 15.52 -11.21
C GLU A 370 13.16 14.79 -10.58
N GLY A 371 11.94 15.32 -10.78
CA GLY A 371 10.71 14.68 -10.32
C GLY A 371 10.45 13.31 -10.94
N ARG A 372 10.88 13.05 -12.19
CA ARG A 372 10.83 11.70 -12.77
C ARG A 372 11.85 10.76 -12.14
N GLU A 373 13.07 11.24 -11.90
CA GLU A 373 14.11 10.41 -11.29
C GLU A 373 13.78 10.05 -9.84
N LYS A 374 13.28 11.01 -9.05
CA LYS A 374 12.79 10.76 -7.68
C LYS A 374 11.62 9.76 -7.66
N ALA A 375 10.62 9.95 -8.52
CA ALA A 375 9.50 9.00 -8.61
C ALA A 375 9.93 7.60 -9.03
N LYS A 376 10.89 7.48 -9.95
CA LYS A 376 11.45 6.20 -10.38
C LYS A 376 12.18 5.50 -9.21
N GLN A 377 12.98 6.25 -8.45
CA GLN A 377 13.66 5.73 -7.26
C GLN A 377 12.64 5.26 -6.21
N GLU A 378 11.60 6.05 -5.94
CA GLU A 378 10.52 5.70 -5.02
C GLU A 378 9.79 4.41 -5.42
N PHE A 379 9.59 4.16 -6.74
CA PHE A 379 9.02 2.90 -7.22
C PHE A 379 9.96 1.70 -6.94
N PHE A 380 11.26 1.87 -7.13
CA PHE A 380 12.24 0.82 -6.82
C PHE A 380 12.30 0.54 -5.32
N ASP A 381 12.27 1.59 -4.50
CA ASP A 381 12.29 1.47 -3.04
C ASP A 381 10.98 0.85 -2.53
N THR A 382 9.85 1.15 -3.15
CA THR A 382 8.55 0.51 -2.86
C THR A 382 8.62 -1.00 -3.08
N VAL A 383 9.14 -1.45 -4.22
CA VAL A 383 9.28 -2.89 -4.47
C VAL A 383 10.28 -3.52 -3.50
N ASN A 384 11.43 -2.87 -3.25
CA ASN A 384 12.40 -3.37 -2.29
C ASN A 384 11.81 -3.51 -0.88
N TYR A 385 11.01 -2.55 -0.45
CA TYR A 385 10.35 -2.56 0.86
C TYR A 385 9.31 -3.67 1.00
N LEU A 386 8.52 -3.91 -0.07
CA LEU A 386 7.37 -4.82 0.00
C LEU A 386 7.58 -6.18 -0.67
N LYS A 387 8.69 -6.44 -1.37
CA LYS A 387 8.90 -7.68 -2.14
C LYS A 387 8.89 -8.96 -1.30
N ASN A 388 9.07 -8.87 0.02
CA ASN A 388 8.98 -10.02 0.92
C ASN A 388 7.53 -10.34 1.36
N VAL A 389 6.58 -9.45 1.09
CA VAL A 389 5.17 -9.63 1.48
C VAL A 389 4.50 -10.72 0.64
N PRO A 390 3.98 -11.80 1.23
CA PRO A 390 3.40 -12.94 0.50
C PRO A 390 2.17 -12.60 -0.36
N CYS A 391 1.22 -11.82 0.16
CA CYS A 391 -0.08 -11.58 -0.47
C CYS A 391 -0.05 -10.69 -1.71
N ILE A 392 1.00 -9.88 -1.91
CA ILE A 392 1.12 -9.02 -3.09
C ILE A 392 1.33 -9.90 -4.33
N ALA A 393 0.39 -9.83 -5.27
CA ALA A 393 0.41 -10.61 -6.51
C ALA A 393 0.71 -9.75 -7.73
N ILE A 394 0.31 -8.49 -7.71
CA ILE A 394 0.36 -7.60 -8.87
C ILE A 394 0.87 -6.22 -8.42
N TRP A 395 1.85 -5.69 -9.15
CA TRP A 395 2.30 -4.32 -9.05
C TRP A 395 1.62 -3.47 -10.13
N THR A 396 0.88 -2.42 -9.75
CA THR A 396 0.31 -1.44 -10.68
C THR A 396 1.15 -0.18 -10.68
N ILE A 397 1.86 0.08 -11.80
CA ILE A 397 2.83 1.19 -11.85
C ILE A 397 2.12 2.53 -11.98
N PHE A 398 1.15 2.64 -12.88
CA PHE A 398 0.40 3.88 -13.10
C PHE A 398 -1.10 3.63 -13.17
N ASN A 399 -1.87 4.54 -12.61
CA ASN A 399 -3.32 4.58 -12.68
C ASN A 399 -3.79 5.75 -13.55
N GLU A 400 -4.66 5.48 -14.53
CA GLU A 400 -5.38 6.49 -15.33
C GLU A 400 -4.52 7.61 -15.96
N GLY A 401 -3.22 7.32 -16.14
CA GLY A 401 -2.28 8.29 -16.69
C GLY A 401 -1.85 9.37 -15.70
N TRP A 402 -2.20 9.25 -14.41
CA TRP A 402 -1.81 10.23 -13.39
C TRP A 402 -0.30 10.18 -13.14
N GLY A 403 0.38 11.18 -13.69
CA GLY A 403 1.84 11.25 -13.60
C GLY A 403 2.58 10.12 -14.31
N GLN A 404 1.97 9.49 -15.32
CA GLN A 404 2.58 8.40 -16.09
C GLN A 404 3.75 8.87 -16.94
N PHE A 405 4.83 8.11 -16.95
CA PHE A 405 6.02 8.36 -17.78
C PHE A 405 6.84 7.09 -17.95
N ASP A 406 7.50 6.95 -19.09
CA ASP A 406 8.49 5.89 -19.41
C ASP A 406 8.13 4.49 -18.89
N SER A 407 6.84 4.13 -18.87
CA SER A 407 6.33 2.90 -18.23
C SER A 407 6.96 1.61 -18.76
N LYS A 408 7.39 1.61 -20.04
CA LYS A 408 8.10 0.46 -20.64
C LYS A 408 9.49 0.24 -20.05
N GLU A 409 10.21 1.30 -19.78
CA GLU A 409 11.54 1.27 -19.18
C GLU A 409 11.43 0.88 -17.71
N ILE A 410 10.58 1.60 -16.98
CA ILE A 410 10.33 1.36 -15.55
C ILE A 410 9.91 -0.11 -15.31
N TYR A 411 8.97 -0.65 -16.08
CA TYR A 411 8.59 -2.06 -16.00
C TYR A 411 9.77 -3.02 -16.15
N ARG A 412 10.65 -2.79 -17.15
CA ARG A 412 11.81 -3.66 -17.37
C ARG A 412 12.84 -3.60 -16.24
N GLU A 413 12.97 -2.45 -15.60
CA GLU A 413 13.87 -2.27 -14.46
C GLU A 413 13.29 -2.89 -13.19
N LEU A 414 11.99 -2.73 -12.94
CA LEU A 414 11.30 -3.36 -11.82
C LEU A 414 11.34 -4.89 -11.89
N LEU A 415 11.22 -5.48 -13.09
CA LEU A 415 11.39 -6.93 -13.29
C LEU A 415 12.76 -7.46 -12.86
N LYS A 416 13.80 -6.62 -12.82
CA LYS A 416 15.12 -7.02 -12.32
C LYS A 416 15.18 -7.06 -10.80
N ILE A 417 14.26 -6.35 -10.13
CA ILE A 417 14.16 -6.28 -8.66
C ILE A 417 13.24 -7.37 -8.15
N ASP A 418 12.11 -7.59 -8.84
CA ASP A 418 11.12 -8.61 -8.48
C ASP A 418 10.47 -9.20 -9.74
N ASP A 419 10.81 -10.42 -10.08
CA ASP A 419 10.22 -11.22 -11.16
C ASP A 419 9.23 -12.28 -10.64
N THR A 420 8.91 -12.27 -9.36
CA THR A 420 8.03 -13.23 -8.69
C THR A 420 6.56 -12.79 -8.62
N ARG A 421 6.27 -11.58 -9.09
CA ARG A 421 4.93 -10.98 -9.21
C ARG A 421 4.65 -10.57 -10.65
N LEU A 422 3.38 -10.32 -10.93
CA LEU A 422 2.94 -9.78 -12.21
C LEU A 422 2.84 -8.26 -12.17
N TYR A 423 2.88 -7.63 -13.35
CA TYR A 423 2.86 -6.18 -13.47
C TYR A 423 1.73 -5.69 -14.37
N ASP A 424 1.04 -4.65 -13.91
CA ASP A 424 0.17 -3.79 -14.70
C ASP A 424 0.83 -2.42 -14.87
N HIS A 425 1.40 -2.15 -16.04
CA HIS A 425 2.18 -0.91 -16.24
C HIS A 425 1.32 0.34 -16.32
N ALA A 426 0.03 0.21 -16.70
CA ALA A 426 -0.89 1.33 -16.90
C ALA A 426 -2.33 0.85 -16.75
N SER A 427 -2.87 0.97 -15.54
CA SER A 427 -4.25 0.59 -15.24
C SER A 427 -5.24 1.59 -15.84
N GLY A 428 -6.23 1.09 -16.56
CA GLY A 428 -7.29 1.87 -17.19
C GLY A 428 -6.97 2.29 -18.61
N TRP A 429 -6.16 3.32 -18.80
CA TRP A 429 -5.84 3.87 -20.12
C TRP A 429 -4.38 4.28 -20.28
N HIS A 430 -4.03 4.77 -21.48
CA HIS A 430 -2.65 5.05 -21.89
C HIS A 430 -1.74 3.82 -21.91
N ASP A 431 -2.33 2.66 -22.18
CA ASP A 431 -1.62 1.39 -22.38
C ASP A 431 -0.53 1.51 -23.45
N GLN A 432 0.71 1.24 -23.08
CA GLN A 432 1.88 1.27 -23.97
C GLN A 432 2.18 -0.10 -24.61
N GLY A 433 1.31 -1.09 -24.39
CA GLY A 433 1.37 -2.41 -25.03
C GLY A 433 2.47 -3.32 -24.50
N ILE A 434 2.78 -3.24 -23.21
CA ILE A 434 3.77 -4.05 -22.49
C ILE A 434 3.14 -4.60 -21.20
N SER A 435 3.92 -5.33 -20.40
CA SER A 435 3.56 -5.99 -19.12
C SER A 435 2.57 -7.14 -19.25
N ASP A 436 2.16 -7.69 -18.10
CA ASP A 436 1.35 -8.90 -18.04
C ASP A 436 -0.13 -8.67 -18.28
N PHE A 437 -0.61 -7.44 -18.02
CA PHE A 437 -2.03 -7.14 -18.08
C PHE A 437 -2.43 -6.22 -19.22
N LYS A 438 -3.61 -6.50 -19.79
CA LYS A 438 -4.47 -5.55 -20.47
C LYS A 438 -5.60 -5.20 -19.52
N SER A 439 -5.42 -4.13 -18.75
CA SER A 439 -6.37 -3.64 -17.76
C SER A 439 -7.30 -2.58 -18.35
N LEU A 440 -8.50 -2.48 -17.76
CA LEU A 440 -9.57 -1.63 -18.25
C LEU A 440 -10.33 -1.02 -17.06
N HIS A 441 -10.76 0.26 -17.22
CA HIS A 441 -11.73 0.90 -16.31
C HIS A 441 -13.05 1.13 -17.04
N VAL A 442 -14.16 0.69 -16.46
CA VAL A 442 -15.49 0.80 -17.08
C VAL A 442 -16.55 1.15 -16.04
N TYR A 443 -17.06 2.39 -16.11
CA TYR A 443 -18.08 2.91 -15.19
C TYR A 443 -19.43 3.21 -15.84
N PHE A 444 -19.42 3.90 -17.00
CA PHE A 444 -20.63 4.47 -17.61
C PHE A 444 -21.28 3.60 -18.69
N LYS A 445 -20.53 2.66 -19.24
CA LYS A 445 -20.96 1.76 -20.31
C LYS A 445 -20.87 0.30 -19.87
N LYS A 446 -21.56 -0.60 -20.61
CA LYS A 446 -21.40 -2.05 -20.38
C LYS A 446 -19.99 -2.49 -20.73
N PHE A 447 -19.42 -3.35 -19.90
CA PHE A 447 -18.14 -3.97 -20.17
C PHE A 447 -18.24 -4.92 -21.38
N LYS A 448 -17.24 -4.87 -22.23
CA LYS A 448 -17.05 -5.81 -23.35
C LYS A 448 -15.60 -6.24 -23.41
N MET A 449 -15.37 -7.55 -23.55
CA MET A 449 -14.02 -8.09 -23.75
C MET A 449 -13.34 -7.41 -24.94
N PRO A 450 -12.08 -6.99 -24.80
CA PRO A 450 -11.29 -6.46 -25.91
C PRO A 450 -11.12 -7.51 -27.02
N ASN A 451 -10.89 -7.03 -28.25
CA ASN A 451 -10.54 -7.93 -29.35
C ASN A 451 -9.18 -8.59 -29.09
N HIS A 452 -9.02 -9.87 -29.44
CA HIS A 452 -7.78 -10.65 -29.31
C HIS A 452 -6.53 -9.93 -29.85
N LYS A 453 -6.65 -9.22 -30.97
CA LYS A 453 -5.54 -8.41 -31.53
C LYS A 453 -5.03 -7.32 -30.59
N LYS A 454 -5.89 -6.83 -29.69
CA LYS A 454 -5.54 -5.81 -28.68
C LYS A 454 -5.05 -6.42 -27.37
N ILE A 455 -5.42 -7.66 -27.09
CA ILE A 455 -5.00 -8.39 -25.88
C ILE A 455 -3.57 -8.90 -26.05
N LYS A 456 -3.26 -9.48 -27.22
CA LYS A 456 -2.00 -10.19 -27.49
C LYS A 456 -1.81 -11.33 -26.46
N ASP A 457 -0.63 -11.39 -25.87
CA ASP A 457 -0.18 -12.38 -24.87
C ASP A 457 -0.36 -11.89 -23.41
N ARG A 458 -1.41 -11.08 -23.17
CA ARG A 458 -1.67 -10.46 -21.85
C ARG A 458 -2.94 -10.98 -21.20
N ILE A 459 -2.97 -10.93 -19.89
CA ILE A 459 -4.14 -11.22 -19.05
C ILE A 459 -5.12 -10.04 -19.16
N VAL A 460 -6.42 -10.30 -19.31
CA VAL A 460 -7.44 -9.25 -19.27
C VAL A 460 -7.94 -9.09 -17.85
N LEU A 461 -7.85 -7.87 -17.31
CA LEU A 461 -8.35 -7.48 -16.00
C LEU A 461 -9.28 -6.26 -16.13
N LEU A 462 -10.47 -6.33 -15.56
CA LEU A 462 -11.31 -5.16 -15.36
C LEU A 462 -10.90 -4.51 -14.04
N SER A 463 -9.86 -3.67 -14.11
CA SER A 463 -9.15 -3.17 -12.94
C SER A 463 -9.89 -2.07 -12.17
N GLU A 464 -10.96 -1.52 -12.74
CA GLU A 464 -11.96 -0.71 -12.02
C GLU A 464 -13.32 -0.80 -12.70
N CYS A 465 -14.38 -0.95 -11.88
CA CYS A 465 -15.77 -0.99 -12.37
C CYS A 465 -16.79 -0.73 -11.25
N GLY A 466 -18.04 -0.57 -11.61
CA GLY A 466 -19.14 -0.36 -10.66
C GLY A 466 -19.29 1.10 -10.27
N GLY A 467 -18.82 1.49 -9.10
CA GLY A 467 -18.95 2.85 -8.57
C GLY A 467 -20.40 3.26 -8.31
N TYR A 468 -21.26 2.28 -7.95
CA TYR A 468 -22.67 2.53 -7.67
C TYR A 468 -22.82 3.26 -6.35
N ASN A 469 -23.41 4.43 -6.39
CA ASN A 469 -23.51 5.35 -5.26
C ASN A 469 -24.83 5.11 -4.51
N LEU A 470 -24.73 4.83 -3.21
CA LEU A 470 -25.84 4.78 -2.29
C LEU A 470 -25.53 5.65 -1.07
N ALA A 471 -26.23 6.78 -0.94
CA ALA A 471 -26.17 7.62 0.23
C ALA A 471 -26.93 6.98 1.40
N VAL A 472 -26.33 7.01 2.59
CA VAL A 472 -26.96 6.53 3.83
C VAL A 472 -27.15 7.71 4.76
N PRO A 473 -28.40 8.09 5.12
CA PRO A 473 -28.65 9.23 6.00
C PRO A 473 -27.89 9.12 7.33
N GLY A 474 -27.21 10.19 7.72
CA GLY A 474 -26.39 10.25 8.94
C GLY A 474 -24.96 9.74 8.80
N HIS A 475 -24.63 9.01 7.71
CA HIS A 475 -23.33 8.38 7.50
C HIS A 475 -22.60 8.85 6.24
N THR A 476 -23.25 9.61 5.36
CA THR A 476 -22.66 10.13 4.12
C THR A 476 -22.56 11.65 4.13
N SER A 477 -21.60 12.20 3.39
CA SER A 477 -21.44 13.64 3.22
C SER A 477 -22.61 14.26 2.45
N ASN A 478 -22.86 15.54 2.64
CA ASN A 478 -23.95 16.26 1.95
C ASN A 478 -23.72 16.41 0.45
N THR A 479 -22.50 16.37 -0.03
CA THR A 479 -22.11 16.55 -1.43
C THR A 479 -22.40 15.31 -2.28
N ASN A 480 -22.37 14.12 -1.69
CA ASN A 480 -22.81 12.84 -2.28
C ASN A 480 -22.38 12.66 -3.74
N TYR A 481 -21.07 12.45 -3.96
CA TYR A 481 -20.48 12.19 -5.26
C TYR A 481 -20.43 10.69 -5.59
N GLY A 482 -20.63 10.33 -6.86
CA GLY A 482 -20.50 8.96 -7.38
C GLY A 482 -21.00 8.86 -8.82
N TYR A 483 -20.74 7.69 -9.45
CA TYR A 483 -20.96 7.53 -10.89
C TYR A 483 -22.44 7.25 -11.25
N LYS A 484 -23.13 6.43 -10.46
CA LYS A 484 -24.52 6.08 -10.67
C LYS A 484 -25.27 5.94 -9.35
N LYS A 485 -26.26 6.81 -9.13
CA LYS A 485 -27.05 6.83 -7.89
C LYS A 485 -28.03 5.64 -7.82
N MET A 486 -28.08 5.01 -6.64
CA MET A 486 -29.06 3.98 -6.28
C MET A 486 -30.04 4.55 -5.26
N GLU A 487 -31.27 4.06 -5.29
CA GLU A 487 -32.32 4.54 -4.40
C GLU A 487 -32.23 3.88 -3.01
N ASP A 488 -31.90 2.59 -2.97
CA ASP A 488 -31.80 1.81 -1.74
C ASP A 488 -30.83 0.61 -1.88
N LYS A 489 -30.72 -0.19 -0.82
CA LYS A 489 -29.86 -1.38 -0.76
C LYS A 489 -30.30 -2.48 -1.75
N ASP A 490 -31.58 -2.64 -1.98
CA ASP A 490 -32.10 -3.65 -2.90
C ASP A 490 -31.81 -3.25 -4.37
N ALA A 491 -31.97 -1.98 -4.71
CA ALA A 491 -31.59 -1.45 -6.02
C ALA A 491 -30.08 -1.60 -6.28
N LEU A 492 -29.23 -1.37 -5.27
CA LEU A 492 -27.79 -1.60 -5.34
C LEU A 492 -27.48 -3.08 -5.59
N LEU A 493 -28.10 -3.97 -4.83
CA LEU A 493 -27.91 -5.42 -4.95
C LEU A 493 -28.34 -5.95 -6.33
N GLU A 494 -29.52 -5.57 -6.81
CA GLU A 494 -30.02 -5.99 -8.13
C GLU A 494 -29.14 -5.42 -9.26
N LYS A 495 -28.64 -4.19 -9.11
CA LYS A 495 -27.72 -3.60 -10.07
C LYS A 495 -26.39 -4.36 -10.11
N TYR A 496 -25.84 -4.72 -8.96
CA TYR A 496 -24.62 -5.53 -8.86
C TYR A 496 -24.84 -6.92 -9.46
N LYS A 497 -25.93 -7.61 -9.12
CA LYS A 497 -26.32 -8.91 -9.68
C LYS A 497 -26.44 -8.87 -11.21
N SER A 498 -27.09 -7.83 -11.73
CA SER A 498 -27.21 -7.62 -13.18
C SER A 498 -25.84 -7.43 -13.84
N PHE A 499 -24.92 -6.69 -13.20
CA PHE A 499 -23.55 -6.50 -13.67
C PHE A 499 -22.79 -7.83 -13.72
N ILE A 500 -22.82 -8.61 -12.64
CA ILE A 500 -22.14 -9.92 -12.60
C ILE A 500 -22.69 -10.87 -13.66
N ASN A 501 -24.01 -11.02 -13.75
CA ASN A 501 -24.64 -11.99 -14.66
C ASN A 501 -24.51 -11.62 -16.14
N ASN A 502 -24.62 -10.33 -16.46
CA ASN A 502 -24.72 -9.89 -17.86
C ASN A 502 -23.40 -9.38 -18.45
N GLU A 503 -22.41 -9.08 -17.61
CA GLU A 503 -21.12 -8.51 -18.05
C GLU A 503 -19.93 -9.36 -17.62
N ILE A 504 -19.81 -9.69 -16.34
CA ILE A 504 -18.64 -10.41 -15.79
C ILE A 504 -18.67 -11.89 -16.15
N LEU A 505 -19.74 -12.60 -15.88
CA LEU A 505 -19.84 -14.05 -16.14
C LEU A 505 -19.67 -14.39 -17.63
N PRO A 506 -20.27 -13.67 -18.60
CA PRO A 506 -19.98 -13.88 -20.02
C PRO A 506 -18.54 -13.55 -20.42
N ALA A 507 -17.92 -12.57 -19.75
CA ALA A 507 -16.54 -12.18 -20.01
C ALA A 507 -15.53 -13.17 -19.40
N TYR A 508 -15.81 -13.72 -18.22
CA TYR A 508 -15.03 -14.80 -17.60
C TYR A 508 -14.89 -16.00 -18.54
N LYS A 509 -16.01 -16.44 -19.15
CA LYS A 509 -16.01 -17.51 -20.16
C LYS A 509 -15.14 -17.19 -21.38
N LYS A 510 -14.89 -15.91 -21.68
CA LYS A 510 -14.05 -15.42 -22.78
C LYS A 510 -12.62 -15.08 -22.37
N GLY A 511 -12.23 -15.31 -21.12
CA GLY A 511 -10.86 -15.11 -20.67
C GLY A 511 -10.63 -13.89 -19.75
N LEU A 512 -11.66 -13.23 -19.26
CA LEU A 512 -11.50 -12.26 -18.16
C LEU A 512 -10.93 -12.99 -16.94
N SER A 513 -9.89 -12.44 -16.33
CA SER A 513 -9.22 -13.05 -15.17
C SER A 513 -9.59 -12.41 -13.83
N GLY A 514 -10.37 -11.36 -13.84
CA GLY A 514 -10.87 -10.74 -12.62
C GLY A 514 -11.50 -9.37 -12.87
N PHE A 515 -12.12 -8.86 -11.82
CA PHE A 515 -12.64 -7.51 -11.76
C PHE A 515 -12.37 -6.90 -10.40
N ILE A 516 -12.25 -5.56 -10.35
CA ILE A 516 -12.09 -4.77 -9.12
C ILE A 516 -13.26 -3.80 -9.04
N TYR A 517 -14.13 -4.03 -8.06
CA TYR A 517 -15.30 -3.20 -7.80
C TYR A 517 -14.90 -1.93 -7.02
N THR A 518 -15.36 -0.77 -7.42
CA THR A 518 -15.16 0.52 -6.75
C THR A 518 -16.38 0.81 -5.88
N GLN A 519 -16.28 0.77 -4.52
CA GLN A 519 -15.09 0.52 -3.72
C GLN A 519 -15.44 -0.09 -2.36
N LEU A 520 -14.44 -0.32 -1.48
CA LEU A 520 -14.59 -0.92 -0.17
C LEU A 520 -15.47 -0.06 0.74
N SER A 521 -15.10 1.19 0.95
CA SER A 521 -15.84 2.15 1.78
C SER A 521 -16.04 3.47 1.07
N ASP A 522 -17.01 4.25 1.50
CA ASP A 522 -17.07 5.66 1.18
C ASP A 522 -15.79 6.36 1.65
N VAL A 523 -15.43 7.43 0.95
CA VAL A 523 -14.35 8.32 1.36
C VAL A 523 -14.81 9.76 1.14
N GLU A 524 -14.96 10.52 2.21
CA GLU A 524 -15.39 11.92 2.16
C GLU A 524 -16.65 12.14 1.28
N ASP A 525 -16.52 12.81 0.13
CA ASP A 525 -17.62 13.05 -0.82
C ASP A 525 -18.00 11.82 -1.64
N GLU A 526 -17.10 10.86 -1.79
CA GLU A 526 -17.26 9.69 -2.66
C GLU A 526 -18.07 8.61 -1.95
N CYS A 527 -19.35 8.45 -2.32
CA CYS A 527 -20.33 7.61 -1.61
C CYS A 527 -20.64 6.29 -2.35
N ASN A 528 -19.67 5.72 -3.03
CA ASN A 528 -19.79 4.47 -3.83
C ASN A 528 -19.17 3.23 -3.14
N GLY A 529 -18.86 3.34 -1.85
CA GLY A 529 -18.38 2.23 -1.03
C GLY A 529 -19.46 1.20 -0.74
N LEU A 530 -19.04 -0.03 -0.44
CA LEU A 530 -19.90 -1.09 0.11
C LEU A 530 -20.13 -0.88 1.62
N LEU A 531 -19.21 -0.19 2.29
CA LEU A 531 -19.32 0.32 3.65
C LEU A 531 -19.45 1.84 3.64
N THR A 532 -20.07 2.42 4.65
CA THR A 532 -20.02 3.86 4.89
C THR A 532 -18.62 4.29 5.34
N PHE A 533 -18.28 5.58 5.26
CA PHE A 533 -16.94 6.08 5.62
C PHE A 533 -16.57 5.81 7.08
N ASP A 534 -17.55 5.80 7.99
CA ASP A 534 -17.38 5.44 9.41
C ASP A 534 -17.39 3.92 9.67
N ARG A 535 -17.60 3.08 8.66
CA ARG A 535 -17.74 1.62 8.75
C ARG A 535 -18.92 1.13 9.59
N GLU A 536 -19.83 2.00 9.98
CA GLU A 536 -20.97 1.63 10.82
C GLU A 536 -22.07 0.91 10.06
N VAL A 537 -22.19 1.16 8.73
CA VAL A 537 -23.23 0.57 7.90
C VAL A 537 -22.65 -0.15 6.69
N ILE A 538 -23.01 -1.44 6.57
CA ILE A 538 -22.85 -2.18 5.32
C ILE A 538 -24.07 -1.92 4.40
N LYS A 539 -23.79 -1.53 3.16
CA LYS A 539 -24.83 -1.05 2.21
C LYS A 539 -25.52 -2.16 1.44
N VAL A 540 -25.23 -3.42 1.71
CA VAL A 540 -25.78 -4.59 1.00
C VAL A 540 -26.17 -5.71 1.97
N ASP A 541 -27.08 -6.61 1.53
CA ASP A 541 -27.30 -7.87 2.23
C ASP A 541 -26.11 -8.82 1.99
N VAL A 542 -25.36 -9.11 3.05
CA VAL A 542 -24.10 -9.88 3.00
C VAL A 542 -24.31 -11.26 2.37
N LYS A 543 -25.36 -11.99 2.77
CA LYS A 543 -25.61 -13.35 2.29
C LYS A 543 -25.96 -13.38 0.81
N LYS A 544 -26.86 -12.48 0.38
CA LYS A 544 -27.26 -12.37 -1.02
C LYS A 544 -26.09 -11.90 -1.90
N PHE A 545 -25.31 -10.95 -1.42
CA PHE A 545 -24.16 -10.42 -2.14
C PHE A 545 -23.06 -11.49 -2.30
N LYS A 546 -22.75 -12.20 -1.23
CA LYS A 546 -21.81 -13.34 -1.27
C LYS A 546 -22.24 -14.39 -2.28
N ALA A 547 -23.51 -14.79 -2.27
CA ALA A 547 -24.03 -15.79 -3.21
C ALA A 547 -23.88 -15.37 -4.70
N ILE A 548 -23.92 -14.06 -4.98
CA ILE A 548 -23.63 -13.55 -6.34
C ILE A 548 -22.15 -13.73 -6.67
N ASN A 549 -21.24 -13.41 -5.75
CA ASN A 549 -19.79 -13.57 -5.97
C ASN A 549 -19.39 -15.04 -6.07
N ASP A 550 -19.97 -15.91 -5.24
CA ASP A 550 -19.70 -17.36 -5.26
C ASP A 550 -20.16 -18.02 -6.59
N SER A 551 -21.06 -17.40 -7.36
CA SER A 551 -21.45 -17.91 -8.69
C SER A 551 -20.35 -17.82 -9.75
N LEU A 552 -19.23 -17.20 -9.43
CA LEU A 552 -18.04 -17.07 -10.28
C LEU A 552 -16.93 -18.09 -9.97
N ASP A 553 -17.12 -18.93 -8.96
CA ASP A 553 -16.17 -19.98 -8.55
C ASP A 553 -16.20 -21.21 -9.44
#